data_70705dc270c5851c05a3b530ec27fc4c
#
_entry.id   70705dc270c5851c05a3b530ec27fc4c
#
_cell.length_a   1.000
_cell.length_b   1.000
_cell.length_c   1.000
_cell.angle_alpha   90.00
_cell.angle_beta   90.00
_cell.angle_gamma   90.00
#
_symmetry.space_group_name_H-M   'P 1'
#
loop_
_entity.id
_entity.type
_entity.pdbx_description
1 polymer ?
#
loop_
_entity_poly.entity_id
_entity_poly.type
_entity_poly.pdbx_seq_one_letter_code
_entity_poly.pdbx_strand_id
1 'polypeptide(L)'
;SYTPEHIAEKYDGLTPKQIIDMKGLAGDTSDNIPGVTKIGEKTAIKLLKQYGSVEGVYENIDEMKKSKMKENLINDKEQAFLSKRLATIEVNAPVEVNVEDLAYEGKNLEKLVPFYKEMDFKQFLAKLDITEEPVEMEDILFEVVEDQLTNEMFTDDMALYVEMMEDNYHTSPIVGLAWGNNKKIYTTNNLAVFESQPFIDWLMDETRKKNVYDAKRTYVALNRYVGKMTGIAFDVLLAAYLLDTNDNNADIEGVAQHYGYDAIQSDEAIYGKGAKKGLPEDEEVFFGHLARKIKAIQFLTSKLDSELTEKNQADLFYKMELPLSRILGDMEITGIRVDATRLKEMQVEFSERLKEIANSKDLKLNNENIRSAE
;
A
#
# COMPACT_ATOMS: atom_id res chain seq x y z
N SER A 1 -17.97 20.61 19.63
CA SER A 1 -19.14 20.23 20.47
C SER A 1 -20.21 21.30 20.36
N TYR A 2 -21.49 20.91 20.25
CA TYR A 2 -22.62 21.84 20.22
C TYR A 2 -23.13 22.02 21.66
N THR A 3 -22.88 23.18 22.24
CA THR A 3 -23.47 23.57 23.55
C THR A 3 -24.83 24.25 23.33
N PRO A 4 -25.68 24.38 24.36
CA PRO A 4 -26.94 25.14 24.26
C PRO A 4 -26.73 26.57 23.76
N GLU A 5 -25.64 27.25 24.16
CA GLU A 5 -25.26 28.59 23.75
C GLU A 5 -24.92 28.59 22.25
N HIS A 6 -24.18 27.63 21.76
CA HIS A 6 -23.84 27.50 20.35
C HIS A 6 -25.09 27.24 19.48
N ILE A 7 -26.04 26.44 19.98
CA ILE A 7 -27.35 26.24 19.30
C ILE A 7 -28.12 27.55 19.24
N ALA A 8 -28.19 28.30 20.34
CA ALA A 8 -28.88 29.60 20.37
C ALA A 8 -28.23 30.61 19.41
N GLU A 9 -26.91 30.65 19.33
CA GLU A 9 -26.20 31.51 18.38
C GLU A 9 -26.49 31.10 16.93
N LYS A 10 -26.42 29.82 16.61
CA LYS A 10 -26.60 29.29 15.24
C LYS A 10 -28.04 29.41 14.75
N TYR A 11 -29.01 29.22 15.62
CA TYR A 11 -30.45 29.19 15.29
C TYR A 11 -31.23 30.38 15.89
N ASP A 12 -30.61 31.53 15.95
CA ASP A 12 -31.23 32.83 16.31
C ASP A 12 -32.04 32.77 17.61
N GLY A 13 -31.45 32.17 18.67
CA GLY A 13 -32.02 32.14 20.02
C GLY A 13 -32.91 30.93 20.31
N LEU A 14 -33.02 29.94 19.42
CA LEU A 14 -33.75 28.72 19.73
C LEU A 14 -32.97 27.86 20.75
N THR A 15 -33.70 27.20 21.63
CA THR A 15 -33.17 26.21 22.55
C THR A 15 -32.95 24.87 21.83
N PRO A 16 -32.07 23.95 22.34
CA PRO A 16 -31.89 22.63 21.77
C PRO A 16 -33.22 21.85 21.61
N LYS A 17 -34.16 22.01 22.55
CA LYS A 17 -35.48 21.38 22.46
C LYS A 17 -36.31 21.89 21.30
N GLN A 18 -36.22 23.20 21.00
CA GLN A 18 -36.93 23.80 19.87
C GLN A 18 -36.37 23.42 18.50
N ILE A 19 -35.20 22.80 18.43
CA ILE A 19 -34.70 22.24 17.16
C ILE A 19 -35.62 21.12 16.67
N ILE A 20 -36.20 20.34 17.57
CA ILE A 20 -37.20 19.33 17.23
C ILE A 20 -38.41 19.97 16.57
N ASP A 21 -38.91 21.04 17.16
CA ASP A 21 -40.04 21.82 16.63
C ASP A 21 -39.71 22.46 15.26
N MET A 22 -38.47 22.94 15.14
CA MET A 22 -37.99 23.51 13.87
C MET A 22 -38.00 22.46 12.76
N LYS A 23 -37.48 21.24 13.03
CA LYS A 23 -37.55 20.14 12.07
C LYS A 23 -38.97 19.66 11.82
N GLY A 24 -39.85 19.75 12.80
CA GLY A 24 -41.28 19.50 12.65
C GLY A 24 -41.94 20.43 11.61
N LEU A 25 -41.58 21.72 11.60
CA LEU A 25 -42.10 22.72 10.65
C LEU A 25 -41.33 22.73 9.31
N ALA A 26 -40.01 22.77 9.35
CA ALA A 26 -39.18 22.91 8.15
C ALA A 26 -38.87 21.56 7.44
N GLY A 27 -39.04 20.46 8.13
CA GLY A 27 -38.55 19.15 7.69
C GLY A 27 -37.05 18.99 7.84
N ASP A 28 -36.57 17.82 7.43
CA ASP A 28 -35.15 17.50 7.30
C ASP A 28 -34.96 16.59 6.11
N THR A 29 -34.33 17.07 5.05
CA THR A 29 -34.12 16.32 3.82
C THR A 29 -33.10 15.19 3.98
N SER A 30 -32.17 15.31 4.93
CA SER A 30 -31.17 14.26 5.20
C SER A 30 -31.81 13.01 5.79
N ASP A 31 -32.84 13.19 6.62
CA ASP A 31 -33.58 12.12 7.30
C ASP A 31 -34.94 11.83 6.64
N ASN A 32 -35.21 12.46 5.48
CA ASN A 32 -36.50 12.35 4.77
C ASN A 32 -37.71 12.72 5.61
N ILE A 33 -37.55 13.71 6.50
CA ILE A 33 -38.62 14.28 7.31
C ILE A 33 -39.30 15.39 6.50
N PRO A 34 -40.62 15.31 6.20
CA PRO A 34 -41.23 16.16 5.20
C PRO A 34 -41.43 17.63 5.62
N GLY A 35 -41.71 17.88 6.89
CA GLY A 35 -42.08 19.21 7.37
C GLY A 35 -43.40 19.77 6.75
N VAL A 36 -43.58 21.06 6.80
CA VAL A 36 -44.72 21.78 6.19
C VAL A 36 -44.30 22.33 4.82
N THR A 37 -45.16 22.18 3.83
CA THR A 37 -44.92 22.64 2.44
C THR A 37 -44.51 24.11 2.38
N LYS A 38 -43.35 24.38 1.77
CA LYS A 38 -42.78 25.74 1.58
C LYS A 38 -42.43 26.48 2.88
N ILE A 39 -42.34 25.80 4.00
CA ILE A 39 -41.76 26.33 5.23
C ILE A 39 -40.33 25.83 5.34
N GLY A 40 -39.35 26.69 5.19
CA GLY A 40 -37.95 26.41 5.41
C GLY A 40 -37.49 26.87 6.81
N GLU A 41 -36.26 26.55 7.14
CA GLU A 41 -35.64 26.83 8.45
C GLU A 41 -35.84 28.25 8.95
N LYS A 42 -35.57 29.26 8.13
CA LYS A 42 -35.74 30.70 8.52
C LYS A 42 -37.16 31.02 8.90
N THR A 43 -38.16 30.45 8.21
CA THR A 43 -39.56 30.68 8.52
C THR A 43 -39.99 29.94 9.76
N ALA A 44 -39.52 28.70 9.93
CA ALA A 44 -39.73 27.88 11.14
C ALA A 44 -39.19 28.60 12.39
N ILE A 45 -37.95 29.12 12.33
CA ILE A 45 -37.31 29.87 13.42
C ILE A 45 -38.19 31.09 13.81
N LYS A 46 -38.70 31.88 12.84
CA LYS A 46 -39.56 33.02 13.12
C LYS A 46 -40.86 32.60 13.80
N LEU A 47 -41.48 31.51 13.36
CA LEU A 47 -42.70 30.98 13.96
C LEU A 47 -42.44 30.51 15.40
N LEU A 48 -41.35 29.82 15.63
CA LEU A 48 -41.00 29.32 16.95
C LEU A 48 -40.60 30.44 17.94
N LYS A 49 -39.97 31.50 17.47
CA LYS A 49 -39.70 32.69 18.29
C LYS A 49 -41.01 33.39 18.71
N GLN A 50 -42.05 33.34 17.89
CA GLN A 50 -43.31 33.98 18.18
C GLN A 50 -44.25 33.10 19.01
N TYR A 51 -44.27 31.79 18.72
CA TYR A 51 -45.30 30.88 19.25
C TYR A 51 -44.71 29.76 20.13
N GLY A 52 -43.38 29.64 20.22
CA GLY A 52 -42.64 28.77 21.13
C GLY A 52 -42.48 27.31 20.68
N SER A 53 -43.50 26.70 20.13
CA SER A 53 -43.50 25.31 19.69
C SER A 53 -44.41 25.07 18.48
N VAL A 54 -44.38 23.87 17.89
CA VAL A 54 -45.34 23.47 16.84
C VAL A 54 -46.76 23.58 17.36
N GLU A 55 -47.02 23.09 18.56
CA GLU A 55 -48.31 23.20 19.24
C GLU A 55 -48.77 24.68 19.33
N GLY A 56 -47.88 25.56 19.82
CA GLY A 56 -48.15 26.99 19.96
C GLY A 56 -48.46 27.66 18.62
N VAL A 57 -47.83 27.25 17.53
CA VAL A 57 -48.15 27.72 16.18
C VAL A 57 -49.58 27.38 15.81
N TYR A 58 -50.02 26.14 16.07
CA TYR A 58 -51.38 25.70 15.71
C TYR A 58 -52.47 26.20 16.67
N GLU A 59 -52.18 26.45 17.94
CA GLU A 59 -53.07 27.06 18.89
C GLU A 59 -53.43 28.51 18.49
N ASN A 60 -52.48 29.21 17.87
CA ASN A 60 -52.64 30.59 17.45
C ASN A 60 -52.86 30.74 15.92
N ILE A 61 -53.13 29.66 15.20
CA ILE A 61 -53.25 29.65 13.74
C ILE A 61 -54.34 30.62 13.23
N ASP A 62 -55.42 30.75 13.95
CA ASP A 62 -56.55 31.61 13.57
C ASP A 62 -56.21 33.11 13.63
N GLU A 63 -55.32 33.51 14.51
CA GLU A 63 -54.85 34.90 14.66
C GLU A 63 -53.86 35.32 13.55
N MET A 64 -53.30 34.36 12.80
CA MET A 64 -52.41 34.67 11.71
C MET A 64 -53.14 35.34 10.54
N LYS A 65 -52.49 36.35 9.92
CA LYS A 65 -52.97 36.98 8.69
C LYS A 65 -53.16 35.97 7.57
N LYS A 66 -54.20 36.11 6.76
CA LYS A 66 -54.39 35.31 5.55
C LYS A 66 -53.16 35.35 4.66
N SER A 67 -52.59 34.20 4.39
CA SER A 67 -51.38 34.06 3.58
C SER A 67 -51.26 32.64 3.08
N LYS A 68 -50.44 32.43 2.04
CA LYS A 68 -50.13 31.06 1.56
C LYS A 68 -49.45 30.22 2.60
N MET A 69 -48.65 30.83 3.47
CA MET A 69 -48.00 30.16 4.60
C MET A 69 -49.07 29.62 5.57
N LYS A 70 -50.07 30.41 5.97
CA LYS A 70 -51.16 29.96 6.85
C LYS A 70 -51.95 28.82 6.21
N GLU A 71 -52.23 28.88 4.91
CA GLU A 71 -52.91 27.79 4.20
C GLU A 71 -52.09 26.49 4.25
N ASN A 72 -50.77 26.58 3.99
CA ASN A 72 -49.90 25.41 4.04
C ASN A 72 -49.83 24.83 5.45
N LEU A 73 -49.70 25.67 6.48
CA LEU A 73 -49.75 25.19 7.89
C LEU A 73 -51.05 24.46 8.20
N ILE A 74 -52.23 25.00 7.77
CA ILE A 74 -53.51 24.33 8.00
C ILE A 74 -53.58 22.99 7.25
N ASN A 75 -53.17 22.96 5.99
CA ASN A 75 -53.26 21.77 5.14
C ASN A 75 -52.32 20.65 5.63
N ASP A 76 -51.12 21.02 6.07
CA ASP A 76 -50.08 20.09 6.44
C ASP A 76 -49.95 19.88 7.96
N LYS A 77 -51.03 20.16 8.74
CA LYS A 77 -51.03 20.08 10.20
C LYS A 77 -50.57 18.70 10.69
N GLU A 78 -51.16 17.62 10.17
CA GLU A 78 -50.80 16.26 10.58
C GLU A 78 -49.37 15.92 10.22
N GLN A 79 -48.91 16.41 9.07
CA GLN A 79 -47.53 16.22 8.60
C GLN A 79 -46.53 16.95 9.49
N ALA A 80 -46.86 18.15 9.99
CA ALA A 80 -46.00 18.88 10.93
C ALA A 80 -45.80 18.10 12.24
N PHE A 81 -46.88 17.57 12.81
CA PHE A 81 -46.80 16.75 14.03
C PHE A 81 -46.12 15.45 13.81
N LEU A 82 -46.34 14.76 12.68
CA LEU A 82 -45.60 13.57 12.29
C LEU A 82 -44.10 13.88 12.18
N SER A 83 -43.75 14.98 11.51
CA SER A 83 -42.35 15.43 11.35
C SER A 83 -41.70 15.73 12.70
N LYS A 84 -42.41 16.40 13.61
CA LYS A 84 -41.93 16.62 14.98
C LYS A 84 -41.68 15.29 15.72
N ARG A 85 -42.61 14.33 15.61
CA ARG A 85 -42.43 12.98 16.20
C ARG A 85 -41.26 12.26 15.62
N LEU A 86 -41.05 12.28 14.30
CA LEU A 86 -39.93 11.68 13.63
C LEU A 86 -38.59 12.32 14.03
N ALA A 87 -38.57 13.62 14.26
CA ALA A 87 -37.37 14.35 14.71
C ALA A 87 -37.06 14.15 16.21
N THR A 88 -38.01 13.57 16.96
CA THR A 88 -37.84 13.33 18.40
C THR A 88 -37.13 11.98 18.62
N ILE A 89 -35.99 12.01 19.32
CA ILE A 89 -35.25 10.81 19.66
C ILE A 89 -36.04 9.96 20.66
N GLU A 90 -36.23 8.66 20.36
CA GLU A 90 -36.83 7.71 21.29
C GLU A 90 -35.80 7.30 22.36
N VAL A 91 -35.98 7.81 23.56
CA VAL A 91 -35.06 7.57 24.69
C VAL A 91 -35.32 6.24 25.41
N ASN A 92 -36.44 5.61 25.14
CA ASN A 92 -36.80 4.32 25.74
C ASN A 92 -36.67 3.14 24.74
N ALA A 93 -35.84 3.34 23.71
CA ALA A 93 -35.57 2.24 22.77
C ALA A 93 -35.01 1.05 23.55
N PRO A 94 -35.45 -0.21 23.23
CA PRO A 94 -34.95 -1.40 23.92
C PRO A 94 -33.50 -1.65 23.55
N VAL A 95 -32.59 -1.30 24.46
CA VAL A 95 -31.16 -1.53 24.33
C VAL A 95 -30.75 -2.53 25.39
N GLU A 96 -30.16 -3.66 24.96
CA GLU A 96 -29.73 -4.75 25.84
C GLU A 96 -28.32 -4.57 26.41
N VAL A 97 -27.76 -3.36 26.33
CA VAL A 97 -26.38 -3.05 26.76
C VAL A 97 -26.41 -2.04 27.90
N ASN A 98 -25.69 -2.33 29.00
CA ASN A 98 -25.49 -1.36 30.09
C ASN A 98 -24.32 -0.43 29.77
N VAL A 99 -24.27 0.73 30.41
CA VAL A 99 -23.18 1.72 30.21
C VAL A 99 -21.82 1.13 30.60
N GLU A 100 -21.81 0.30 31.65
CA GLU A 100 -20.62 -0.40 32.12
C GLU A 100 -20.00 -1.34 31.08
N ASP A 101 -20.85 -1.96 30.25
CA ASP A 101 -20.43 -2.88 29.18
C ASP A 101 -19.76 -2.14 28.00
N LEU A 102 -19.87 -0.82 27.97
CA LEU A 102 -19.28 0.05 26.94
C LEU A 102 -17.91 0.58 27.31
N ALA A 103 -17.33 0.14 28.44
CA ALA A 103 -15.99 0.50 28.81
C ALA A 103 -14.98 0.03 27.76
N TYR A 104 -14.18 0.96 27.20
CA TYR A 104 -13.16 0.59 26.23
C TYR A 104 -11.93 -0.01 26.93
N GLU A 105 -11.74 -1.30 26.77
CA GLU A 105 -10.63 -2.06 27.38
C GLU A 105 -9.34 -2.04 26.54
N GLY A 106 -9.29 -1.27 25.49
CA GLY A 106 -8.16 -1.21 24.59
C GLY A 106 -8.35 -2.05 23.31
N LYS A 107 -7.31 -2.14 22.52
CA LYS A 107 -7.30 -2.92 21.27
C LYS A 107 -7.13 -4.40 21.59
N ASN A 108 -8.03 -5.24 21.12
CA ASN A 108 -7.84 -6.70 21.18
C ASN A 108 -6.91 -7.13 20.04
N LEU A 109 -5.61 -7.25 20.35
CA LEU A 109 -4.60 -7.58 19.35
C LEU A 109 -4.76 -9.00 18.80
N GLU A 110 -5.23 -9.96 19.61
CA GLU A 110 -5.46 -11.34 19.16
C GLU A 110 -6.47 -11.42 18.01
N LYS A 111 -7.45 -10.51 18.00
CA LYS A 111 -8.48 -10.46 16.94
C LYS A 111 -8.08 -9.49 15.81
N LEU A 112 -7.44 -8.37 16.14
CA LEU A 112 -7.12 -7.33 15.15
C LEU A 112 -6.00 -7.75 14.22
N VAL A 113 -4.97 -8.42 14.73
CA VAL A 113 -3.81 -8.82 13.91
C VAL A 113 -4.20 -9.80 12.81
N PRO A 114 -4.89 -10.93 13.09
CA PRO A 114 -5.36 -11.81 12.04
C PRO A 114 -6.29 -11.11 11.05
N PHE A 115 -7.21 -10.28 11.53
CA PHE A 115 -8.15 -9.54 10.69
C PHE A 115 -7.43 -8.56 9.75
N TYR A 116 -6.44 -7.79 10.26
CA TYR A 116 -5.68 -6.88 9.42
C TYR A 116 -4.77 -7.60 8.42
N LYS A 117 -4.25 -8.79 8.77
CA LYS A 117 -3.52 -9.65 7.84
C LYS A 117 -4.43 -10.19 6.73
N GLU A 118 -5.60 -10.72 7.09
CA GLU A 118 -6.61 -11.21 6.13
C GLU A 118 -7.06 -10.12 5.15
N MET A 119 -7.22 -8.89 5.64
CA MET A 119 -7.65 -7.74 4.84
C MET A 119 -6.50 -7.00 4.15
N ASP A 120 -5.27 -7.47 4.28
CA ASP A 120 -4.03 -6.83 3.79
C ASP A 120 -3.88 -5.36 4.24
N PHE A 121 -4.29 -5.04 5.47
CA PHE A 121 -4.21 -3.69 6.03
C PHE A 121 -2.83 -3.40 6.62
N LYS A 122 -1.79 -3.41 5.79
CA LYS A 122 -0.37 -3.22 6.19
C LYS A 122 -0.13 -1.96 7.04
N GLN A 123 -0.76 -0.83 6.66
CA GLN A 123 -0.61 0.43 7.41
C GLN A 123 -1.25 0.38 8.81
N PHE A 124 -2.33 -0.38 8.97
CA PHE A 124 -2.95 -0.56 10.28
C PHE A 124 -2.15 -1.53 11.14
N LEU A 125 -1.59 -2.58 10.57
CA LEU A 125 -0.66 -3.49 11.25
C LEU A 125 0.57 -2.74 11.77
N ALA A 126 1.20 -1.91 10.93
CA ALA A 126 2.37 -1.11 11.32
C ALA A 126 2.08 -0.09 12.46
N LYS A 127 0.81 0.30 12.66
CA LYS A 127 0.38 1.19 13.75
C LYS A 127 -0.01 0.46 15.05
N LEU A 128 -0.08 -0.85 15.00
CA LEU A 128 -0.18 -1.63 16.20
C LEU A 128 1.27 -1.78 16.68
N ASP A 129 1.62 -1.24 17.84
CA ASP A 129 2.91 -1.48 18.51
C ASP A 129 3.00 -2.97 18.92
N ILE A 130 3.03 -3.83 17.90
CA ILE A 130 3.21 -5.26 18.09
C ILE A 130 4.73 -5.43 18.15
N THR A 131 5.26 -5.77 19.31
CA THR A 131 6.51 -6.49 19.37
C THR A 131 6.22 -7.83 18.70
N GLU A 132 6.51 -7.95 17.41
CA GLU A 132 6.56 -9.26 16.78
C GLU A 132 7.52 -10.09 17.61
N GLU A 133 7.00 -11.13 18.24
CA GLU A 133 7.89 -12.18 18.73
C GLU A 133 8.75 -12.58 17.54
N PRO A 134 10.09 -12.63 17.71
CA PRO A 134 10.94 -13.04 16.60
C PRO A 134 10.39 -14.36 16.09
N VAL A 135 9.91 -14.40 14.84
CA VAL A 135 9.58 -15.68 14.20
C VAL A 135 10.83 -16.53 14.38
N GLU A 136 10.74 -17.60 15.15
CA GLU A 136 11.84 -18.56 15.24
C GLU A 136 12.09 -19.03 13.81
N MET A 137 13.13 -18.45 13.22
CA MET A 137 13.50 -18.78 11.85
C MET A 137 14.09 -20.16 11.89
N GLU A 138 13.48 -21.09 11.17
CA GLU A 138 14.09 -22.43 10.99
C GLU A 138 15.55 -22.30 10.57
N ASP A 139 16.41 -23.11 11.18
CA ASP A 139 17.80 -23.19 10.78
C ASP A 139 17.88 -23.63 9.32
N ILE A 140 18.53 -22.81 8.51
CA ILE A 140 18.74 -23.11 7.11
C ILE A 140 20.16 -23.60 6.88
N LEU A 141 20.29 -24.76 6.25
CA LEU A 141 21.60 -25.31 5.91
C LEU A 141 22.06 -24.71 4.58
N PHE A 142 23.20 -24.05 4.60
CA PHE A 142 23.88 -23.52 3.43
C PHE A 142 25.39 -23.64 3.56
N GLU A 143 26.08 -23.50 2.46
CA GLU A 143 27.55 -23.54 2.38
C GLU A 143 28.05 -22.18 1.86
N VAL A 144 28.91 -21.52 2.62
CA VAL A 144 29.60 -20.31 2.18
C VAL A 144 30.78 -20.70 1.32
N VAL A 145 30.83 -20.21 0.09
CA VAL A 145 31.89 -20.52 -0.87
C VAL A 145 32.86 -19.36 -0.93
N GLU A 146 34.09 -19.59 -0.50
CA GLU A 146 35.16 -18.59 -0.48
C GLU A 146 35.99 -18.61 -1.78
N ASP A 147 36.56 -19.74 -2.18
CA ASP A 147 37.58 -19.78 -3.24
C ASP A 147 37.39 -20.88 -4.31
N GLN A 148 36.91 -22.07 -3.96
CA GLN A 148 36.93 -23.20 -4.87
C GLN A 148 35.55 -23.59 -5.37
N LEU A 149 35.21 -23.12 -6.55
CA LEU A 149 33.98 -23.52 -7.24
C LEU A 149 34.24 -24.75 -8.09
N THR A 150 33.40 -25.79 -7.92
CA THR A 150 33.46 -27.01 -8.71
C THR A 150 32.19 -27.19 -9.52
N ASN A 151 32.26 -27.97 -10.61
CA ASN A 151 31.13 -28.30 -11.44
C ASN A 151 29.94 -28.94 -10.69
N GLU A 152 30.22 -29.61 -9.58
CA GLU A 152 29.22 -30.30 -8.74
C GLU A 152 28.30 -29.30 -8.02
N MET A 153 28.75 -28.06 -7.81
CA MET A 153 27.96 -26.99 -7.19
C MET A 153 26.90 -26.40 -8.14
N PHE A 154 26.97 -26.72 -9.42
CA PHE A 154 26.13 -26.20 -10.48
C PHE A 154 25.41 -27.33 -11.19
N THR A 155 24.15 -27.57 -10.83
CA THR A 155 23.33 -28.62 -11.42
C THR A 155 22.21 -28.03 -12.23
N ASP A 156 21.34 -28.85 -12.82
CA ASP A 156 20.12 -28.43 -13.46
C ASP A 156 19.08 -28.02 -12.41
N ASP A 157 18.16 -27.13 -12.77
CA ASP A 157 17.02 -26.69 -11.97
C ASP A 157 17.42 -26.11 -10.60
N MET A 158 18.21 -25.05 -10.65
CA MET A 158 18.64 -24.31 -9.46
C MET A 158 18.02 -22.93 -9.40
N ALA A 159 17.69 -22.47 -8.19
CA ALA A 159 17.44 -21.07 -7.94
C ALA A 159 18.72 -20.26 -7.96
N LEU A 160 18.67 -19.02 -8.44
CA LEU A 160 19.78 -18.06 -8.43
C LEU A 160 19.26 -16.71 -7.96
N TYR A 161 19.98 -16.11 -7.02
CA TYR A 161 19.72 -14.74 -6.55
C TYR A 161 21.00 -13.92 -6.53
N VAL A 162 20.88 -12.67 -6.99
CA VAL A 162 21.96 -11.67 -7.06
C VAL A 162 21.61 -10.52 -6.14
N GLU A 163 22.42 -10.28 -5.12
CA GLU A 163 22.20 -9.21 -4.16
C GLU A 163 22.85 -7.91 -4.60
N MET A 164 22.05 -6.85 -4.56
CA MET A 164 22.44 -5.47 -4.87
C MET A 164 21.76 -4.51 -3.91
N MET A 165 22.50 -3.55 -3.36
CA MET A 165 22.01 -2.66 -2.32
C MET A 165 21.27 -1.43 -2.84
N GLU A 166 21.46 -1.08 -4.12
CA GLU A 166 20.83 0.08 -4.76
C GLU A 166 19.73 -0.37 -5.72
N ASP A 167 18.71 0.46 -5.90
CA ASP A 167 17.58 0.15 -6.78
C ASP A 167 17.97 0.12 -8.26
N ASN A 168 18.97 0.93 -8.65
CA ASN A 168 19.45 0.96 -10.03
C ASN A 168 20.39 -0.20 -10.34
N TYR A 169 19.86 -1.32 -10.78
CA TYR A 169 20.63 -2.53 -11.10
C TYR A 169 21.60 -2.38 -12.30
N HIS A 170 21.52 -1.29 -13.08
CA HIS A 170 22.49 -0.98 -14.13
C HIS A 170 23.84 -0.55 -13.57
N THR A 171 23.86 0.07 -12.40
CA THR A 171 25.05 0.66 -11.80
C THR A 171 25.38 0.07 -10.43
N SER A 172 24.38 -0.44 -9.70
CA SER A 172 24.58 -1.02 -8.37
C SER A 172 25.59 -2.16 -8.42
N PRO A 173 26.60 -2.14 -7.55
CA PRO A 173 27.52 -3.27 -7.46
C PRO A 173 26.77 -4.51 -6.91
N ILE A 174 27.16 -5.68 -7.41
CA ILE A 174 26.76 -6.94 -6.82
C ILE A 174 27.57 -7.13 -5.54
N VAL A 175 26.90 -7.38 -4.43
CA VAL A 175 27.51 -7.54 -3.10
C VAL A 175 27.47 -8.99 -2.60
N GLY A 176 26.69 -9.84 -3.28
CA GLY A 176 26.61 -11.26 -2.94
C GLY A 176 25.81 -12.04 -3.97
N LEU A 177 25.99 -13.33 -3.95
CA LEU A 177 25.24 -14.32 -4.73
C LEU A 177 24.80 -15.47 -3.85
N ALA A 178 23.66 -16.04 -4.21
CA ALA A 178 23.26 -17.35 -3.74
C ALA A 178 22.68 -18.18 -4.88
N TRP A 179 22.94 -19.47 -4.86
CA TRP A 179 22.35 -20.42 -5.80
C TRP A 179 22.13 -21.76 -5.10
N GLY A 180 21.21 -22.52 -5.60
CA GLY A 180 20.96 -23.82 -4.99
C GLY A 180 19.65 -24.46 -5.39
N ASN A 181 19.44 -25.64 -4.86
CA ASN A 181 18.23 -26.43 -4.99
C ASN A 181 17.77 -26.94 -3.60
N ASN A 182 16.74 -27.78 -3.56
CA ASN A 182 16.22 -28.31 -2.29
C ASN A 182 17.22 -29.18 -1.50
N LYS A 183 18.36 -29.58 -2.08
CA LYS A 183 19.35 -30.41 -1.44
C LYS A 183 20.52 -29.59 -0.88
N LYS A 184 20.99 -28.61 -1.63
CA LYS A 184 22.13 -27.77 -1.26
C LYS A 184 21.91 -26.31 -1.69
N ILE A 185 22.34 -25.41 -0.83
CA ILE A 185 22.38 -23.98 -1.08
C ILE A 185 23.78 -23.46 -0.86
N TYR A 186 24.25 -22.66 -1.76
CA TYR A 186 25.53 -22.00 -1.76
C TYR A 186 25.37 -20.50 -1.71
N THR A 187 26.22 -19.82 -0.96
CA THR A 187 26.26 -18.38 -0.84
C THR A 187 27.68 -17.86 -0.95
N THR A 188 27.88 -16.67 -1.49
CA THR A 188 29.19 -16.01 -1.54
C THR A 188 29.07 -14.51 -1.64
N ASN A 189 30.01 -13.77 -1.06
CA ASN A 189 30.27 -12.36 -1.32
C ASN A 189 31.57 -12.14 -2.10
N ASN A 190 32.29 -13.23 -2.41
CA ASN A 190 33.51 -13.18 -3.21
C ASN A 190 33.18 -13.09 -4.71
N LEU A 191 33.41 -11.91 -5.30
CA LEU A 191 33.11 -11.66 -6.71
C LEU A 191 34.06 -12.41 -7.69
N ALA A 192 35.12 -13.05 -7.21
CA ALA A 192 35.93 -13.95 -8.02
C ALA A 192 35.11 -15.12 -8.61
N VAL A 193 33.93 -15.40 -8.09
CA VAL A 193 32.95 -16.32 -8.69
C VAL A 193 32.68 -16.00 -10.16
N PHE A 194 32.70 -14.74 -10.56
CA PHE A 194 32.47 -14.32 -11.94
C PHE A 194 33.63 -14.67 -12.92
N GLU A 195 34.78 -14.98 -12.37
CA GLU A 195 35.95 -15.45 -13.15
C GLU A 195 36.08 -16.99 -13.16
N SER A 196 35.23 -17.66 -12.38
CA SER A 196 35.25 -19.13 -12.26
C SER A 196 34.59 -19.79 -13.46
N GLN A 197 35.36 -20.66 -14.14
CA GLN A 197 34.87 -21.36 -15.33
C GLN A 197 33.62 -22.23 -15.04
N PRO A 198 33.54 -23.00 -13.93
CA PRO A 198 32.31 -23.74 -13.59
C PRO A 198 31.06 -22.89 -13.50
N PHE A 199 31.17 -21.69 -12.92
CA PHE A 199 30.02 -20.74 -12.82
C PHE A 199 29.64 -20.20 -14.20
N ILE A 200 30.65 -19.77 -14.98
CA ILE A 200 30.45 -19.22 -16.33
C ILE A 200 29.77 -20.26 -17.24
N ASP A 201 30.30 -21.51 -17.25
CA ASP A 201 29.74 -22.58 -18.04
C ASP A 201 28.30 -22.90 -17.67
N TRP A 202 28.00 -22.94 -16.35
CA TRP A 202 26.63 -23.14 -15.88
C TRP A 202 25.72 -21.99 -16.27
N LEU A 203 26.18 -20.75 -16.10
CA LEU A 203 25.36 -19.56 -16.39
C LEU A 203 24.99 -19.48 -17.87
N MET A 204 25.91 -19.87 -18.75
CA MET A 204 25.75 -19.81 -20.21
C MET A 204 25.13 -21.06 -20.81
N ASP A 205 24.95 -22.13 -20.04
CA ASP A 205 24.35 -23.38 -20.52
C ASP A 205 22.82 -23.28 -20.54
N GLU A 206 22.25 -23.26 -21.74
CA GLU A 206 20.80 -23.16 -21.96
C GLU A 206 20.04 -24.41 -21.47
N THR A 207 20.70 -25.56 -21.38
CA THR A 207 20.09 -26.82 -20.94
C THR A 207 19.93 -26.90 -19.43
N ARG A 208 20.69 -26.10 -18.67
CA ARG A 208 20.61 -26.02 -17.21
C ARG A 208 19.66 -24.92 -16.79
N LYS A 209 18.53 -25.31 -16.22
CA LYS A 209 17.47 -24.40 -15.79
C LYS A 209 17.88 -23.55 -14.58
N LYS A 210 17.55 -22.26 -14.63
CA LYS A 210 17.73 -21.31 -13.55
C LYS A 210 16.39 -20.66 -13.24
N ASN A 211 15.98 -20.71 -11.98
CA ASN A 211 14.79 -20.05 -11.47
C ASN A 211 15.24 -18.79 -10.72
N VAL A 212 14.69 -17.66 -11.03
CA VAL A 212 15.14 -16.37 -10.51
C VAL A 212 14.01 -15.55 -9.95
N TYR A 213 14.36 -14.53 -9.19
CA TYR A 213 13.47 -13.44 -8.83
C TYR A 213 13.85 -12.21 -9.67
N ASP A 214 12.94 -11.71 -10.51
CA ASP A 214 13.20 -10.66 -11.52
C ASP A 214 14.31 -11.06 -12.52
N ALA A 215 13.90 -11.78 -13.55
CA ALA A 215 14.78 -12.29 -14.59
C ALA A 215 15.51 -11.18 -15.35
N LYS A 216 14.84 -10.08 -15.68
CA LYS A 216 15.44 -8.95 -16.39
C LYS A 216 16.53 -8.28 -15.55
N ARG A 217 16.24 -7.97 -14.29
CA ARG A 217 17.20 -7.40 -13.33
C ARG A 217 18.43 -8.28 -13.19
N THR A 218 18.23 -9.58 -12.94
CA THR A 218 19.28 -10.56 -12.79
C THR A 218 20.14 -10.67 -14.05
N TYR A 219 19.53 -10.76 -15.22
CA TYR A 219 20.19 -10.83 -16.52
C TYR A 219 21.05 -9.60 -16.82
N VAL A 220 20.49 -8.41 -16.65
CA VAL A 220 21.20 -7.14 -16.90
C VAL A 220 22.35 -6.94 -15.92
N ALA A 221 22.14 -7.24 -14.64
CA ALA A 221 23.18 -7.12 -13.63
C ALA A 221 24.36 -8.07 -13.90
N LEU A 222 24.10 -9.35 -14.16
CA LEU A 222 25.13 -10.36 -14.44
C LEU A 222 25.87 -10.11 -15.77
N ASN A 223 25.19 -9.52 -16.76
CA ASN A 223 25.84 -9.20 -18.05
C ASN A 223 27.02 -8.26 -17.90
N ARG A 224 27.07 -7.44 -16.86
CA ARG A 224 28.19 -6.54 -16.56
C ARG A 224 29.46 -7.27 -16.12
N TYR A 225 29.34 -8.48 -15.62
CA TYR A 225 30.43 -9.26 -15.02
C TYR A 225 30.81 -10.49 -15.86
N VAL A 226 29.84 -11.23 -16.36
CA VAL A 226 30.05 -12.54 -16.98
C VAL A 226 29.63 -12.59 -18.44
N GLY A 227 28.73 -11.70 -18.85
CA GLY A 227 28.11 -11.76 -20.18
C GLY A 227 26.71 -12.38 -20.15
N LYS A 228 26.30 -13.01 -21.25
CA LYS A 228 24.92 -13.47 -21.41
C LYS A 228 24.57 -14.67 -20.56
N MET A 229 23.63 -14.52 -19.67
CA MET A 229 22.97 -15.62 -18.97
C MET A 229 21.95 -16.29 -19.89
N THR A 230 21.85 -17.62 -19.88
CA THR A 230 20.85 -18.41 -20.61
C THR A 230 20.15 -19.41 -19.68
N GLY A 231 19.16 -20.11 -20.18
CA GLY A 231 18.47 -21.16 -19.42
C GLY A 231 17.61 -20.63 -18.27
N ILE A 232 17.14 -19.38 -18.31
CA ILE A 232 16.16 -18.88 -17.36
C ILE A 232 14.84 -19.63 -17.62
N ALA A 233 14.42 -20.43 -16.64
CA ALA A 233 13.25 -21.29 -16.74
C ALA A 233 12.03 -20.71 -16.03
N PHE A 234 12.24 -19.91 -14.99
CA PHE A 234 11.16 -19.30 -14.21
C PHE A 234 11.58 -17.95 -13.64
N ASP A 235 10.65 -16.99 -13.67
CA ASP A 235 10.74 -15.69 -13.01
C ASP A 235 9.61 -15.56 -12.00
N VAL A 236 9.97 -15.58 -10.72
CA VAL A 236 9.01 -15.55 -9.61
C VAL A 236 8.22 -14.25 -9.57
N LEU A 237 8.89 -13.10 -9.76
CA LEU A 237 8.23 -11.79 -9.71
C LEU A 237 7.21 -11.64 -10.84
N LEU A 238 7.60 -12.04 -12.05
CA LEU A 238 6.75 -11.96 -13.22
C LEU A 238 5.53 -12.90 -13.11
N ALA A 239 5.74 -14.12 -12.60
CA ALA A 239 4.67 -15.08 -12.35
C ALA A 239 3.67 -14.56 -11.29
N ALA A 240 4.16 -14.01 -10.19
CA ALA A 240 3.33 -13.41 -9.15
C ALA A 240 2.49 -12.24 -9.69
N TYR A 241 3.11 -11.35 -10.46
CA TYR A 241 2.41 -10.23 -11.12
C TYR A 241 1.28 -10.69 -12.05
N LEU A 242 1.49 -11.76 -12.84
CA LEU A 242 0.45 -12.29 -13.72
C LEU A 242 -0.72 -12.89 -12.93
N LEU A 243 -0.44 -13.53 -11.79
CA LEU A 243 -1.45 -14.17 -10.96
C LEU A 243 -2.30 -13.17 -10.18
N ASP A 244 -1.70 -12.07 -9.74
CA ASP A 244 -2.38 -10.95 -9.08
C ASP A 244 -1.75 -9.59 -9.44
N THR A 245 -2.31 -8.93 -10.45
CA THR A 245 -1.86 -7.60 -10.91
C THR A 245 -2.14 -6.47 -9.92
N ASN A 246 -2.93 -6.71 -8.87
CA ASN A 246 -3.20 -5.73 -7.82
C ASN A 246 -2.22 -5.85 -6.65
N ASP A 247 -1.48 -6.96 -6.56
CA ASP A 247 -0.43 -7.09 -5.56
C ASP A 247 0.78 -6.22 -5.93
N ASN A 248 1.05 -5.21 -5.11
CA ASN A 248 2.17 -4.29 -5.30
C ASN A 248 3.45 -4.76 -4.56
N ASN A 249 3.51 -6.02 -4.12
CA ASN A 249 4.72 -6.56 -3.52
C ASN A 249 5.80 -6.70 -4.58
N ALA A 250 6.82 -5.84 -4.50
CA ALA A 250 7.98 -5.87 -5.40
C ALA A 250 9.17 -6.61 -4.78
N ASP A 251 9.09 -6.97 -3.50
CA ASP A 251 10.15 -7.63 -2.75
C ASP A 251 9.84 -9.12 -2.57
N ILE A 252 10.88 -9.94 -2.60
CA ILE A 252 10.75 -11.39 -2.55
C ILE A 252 10.06 -11.89 -1.27
N GLU A 253 10.29 -11.22 -0.13
CA GLU A 253 9.66 -11.56 1.14
C GLU A 253 8.15 -11.26 1.11
N GLY A 254 7.74 -10.13 0.54
CA GLY A 254 6.34 -9.78 0.41
C GLY A 254 5.58 -10.77 -0.44
N VAL A 255 6.16 -11.16 -1.59
CA VAL A 255 5.61 -12.21 -2.45
C VAL A 255 5.59 -13.56 -1.73
N ALA A 256 6.67 -13.93 -1.03
CA ALA A 256 6.73 -15.20 -0.31
C ALA A 256 5.66 -15.31 0.77
N GLN A 257 5.47 -14.27 1.58
CA GLN A 257 4.45 -14.20 2.62
C GLN A 257 3.04 -14.25 2.04
N HIS A 258 2.78 -13.55 0.94
CA HIS A 258 1.48 -13.59 0.24
C HIS A 258 1.09 -15.04 -0.14
N TYR A 259 2.06 -15.84 -0.56
CA TYR A 259 1.84 -17.24 -0.93
C TYR A 259 2.05 -18.26 0.21
N GLY A 260 2.24 -17.79 1.46
CA GLY A 260 2.27 -18.61 2.67
C GLY A 260 3.66 -19.13 3.04
N TYR A 261 4.75 -18.45 2.63
CA TYR A 261 6.11 -18.73 3.06
C TYR A 261 6.64 -17.59 3.95
N ASP A 262 6.59 -17.79 5.27
CA ASP A 262 6.93 -16.78 6.28
C ASP A 262 8.38 -16.84 6.78
N ALA A 263 9.17 -17.85 6.34
CA ALA A 263 10.55 -18.10 6.82
C ALA A 263 11.59 -17.17 6.19
N ILE A 264 11.21 -15.95 5.81
CA ILE A 264 12.10 -14.92 5.26
C ILE A 264 11.74 -13.55 5.85
N GLN A 265 12.78 -12.80 6.27
CA GLN A 265 12.63 -11.42 6.73
C GLN A 265 12.78 -10.44 5.58
N SER A 266 12.27 -9.21 5.78
CA SER A 266 12.43 -8.16 4.78
C SER A 266 13.87 -7.66 4.69
N ASP A 267 14.24 -7.16 3.51
CA ASP A 267 15.53 -6.50 3.31
C ASP A 267 15.70 -5.29 4.25
N GLU A 268 14.61 -4.59 4.57
CA GLU A 268 14.64 -3.49 5.53
C GLU A 268 15.00 -3.97 6.96
N ALA A 269 14.54 -5.15 7.36
CA ALA A 269 14.87 -5.72 8.67
C ALA A 269 16.33 -6.15 8.76
N ILE A 270 16.93 -6.64 7.67
CA ILE A 270 18.31 -7.13 7.62
C ILE A 270 19.29 -6.01 7.30
N TYR A 271 19.01 -5.17 6.34
CA TYR A 271 19.93 -4.15 5.83
C TYR A 271 19.67 -2.75 6.38
N GLY A 272 18.54 -2.53 7.07
CA GLY A 272 18.13 -1.21 7.54
C GLY A 272 17.52 -0.34 6.44
N LYS A 273 17.17 0.92 6.80
CA LYS A 273 16.44 1.86 5.94
C LYS A 273 17.14 3.21 5.82
N GLY A 274 17.01 3.81 4.64
CA GLY A 274 17.50 5.18 4.36
C GLY A 274 19.00 5.31 4.57
N ALA A 275 19.45 6.32 5.32
CA ALA A 275 20.88 6.57 5.58
C ALA A 275 21.59 5.49 6.42
N LYS A 276 20.84 4.57 7.01
CA LYS A 276 21.37 3.44 7.80
C LYS A 276 21.41 2.13 7.00
N LYS A 277 20.99 2.15 5.73
CA LYS A 277 20.99 0.95 4.89
C LYS A 277 22.43 0.53 4.61
N GLY A 278 22.77 -0.72 4.94
CA GLY A 278 24.10 -1.28 4.74
C GLY A 278 24.12 -2.80 4.94
N LEU A 279 25.21 -3.44 4.60
CA LEU A 279 25.40 -4.85 4.87
C LEU A 279 25.49 -5.09 6.40
N PRO A 280 24.94 -6.21 6.91
CA PRO A 280 25.12 -6.58 8.32
C PRO A 280 26.58 -6.73 8.67
N GLU A 281 26.96 -6.36 9.91
CA GLU A 281 28.31 -6.60 10.45
C GLU A 281 28.58 -8.10 10.62
N ASP A 282 27.55 -8.89 10.90
CA ASP A 282 27.60 -10.33 11.01
C ASP A 282 27.36 -10.97 9.62
N GLU A 283 28.40 -11.55 9.07
CA GLU A 283 28.35 -12.23 7.77
C GLU A 283 27.40 -13.44 7.77
N GLU A 284 27.20 -14.11 8.91
CA GLU A 284 26.27 -15.24 9.01
C GLU A 284 24.82 -14.77 8.79
N VAL A 285 24.46 -13.59 9.29
CA VAL A 285 23.15 -12.96 9.02
C VAL A 285 22.99 -12.67 7.54
N PHE A 286 24.02 -12.13 6.88
CA PHE A 286 23.99 -11.83 5.46
C PHE A 286 23.82 -13.10 4.61
N PHE A 287 24.67 -14.09 4.81
CA PHE A 287 24.61 -15.34 4.05
C PHE A 287 23.34 -16.13 4.33
N GLY A 288 22.90 -16.16 5.59
CA GLY A 288 21.64 -16.78 5.98
C GLY A 288 20.45 -16.14 5.28
N HIS A 289 20.44 -14.80 5.13
CA HIS A 289 19.39 -14.09 4.40
C HIS A 289 19.40 -14.44 2.91
N LEU A 290 20.56 -14.47 2.27
CA LEU A 290 20.70 -14.92 0.88
C LEU A 290 20.19 -16.36 0.68
N ALA A 291 20.54 -17.26 1.60
CA ALA A 291 20.06 -18.64 1.54
C ALA A 291 18.54 -18.75 1.68
N ARG A 292 17.93 -17.90 2.52
CA ARG A 292 16.46 -17.82 2.65
C ARG A 292 15.78 -17.30 1.37
N LYS A 293 16.40 -16.38 0.66
CA LYS A 293 15.92 -15.93 -0.67
C LYS A 293 15.92 -17.10 -1.66
N ILE A 294 16.91 -17.96 -1.65
CA ILE A 294 16.93 -19.17 -2.49
C ILE A 294 15.80 -20.13 -2.12
N LYS A 295 15.55 -20.37 -0.84
CA LYS A 295 14.41 -21.18 -0.40
C LYS A 295 13.07 -20.59 -0.82
N ALA A 296 12.93 -19.29 -0.68
CA ALA A 296 11.72 -18.58 -1.12
C ALA A 296 11.50 -18.75 -2.64
N ILE A 297 12.55 -18.56 -3.47
CA ILE A 297 12.45 -18.77 -4.92
C ILE A 297 12.03 -20.21 -5.24
N GLN A 298 12.62 -21.22 -4.58
CA GLN A 298 12.27 -22.63 -4.80
C GLN A 298 10.82 -22.93 -4.45
N PHE A 299 10.36 -22.45 -3.29
CA PHE A 299 8.97 -22.59 -2.86
C PHE A 299 8.02 -21.92 -3.84
N LEU A 300 8.28 -20.66 -4.15
CA LEU A 300 7.44 -19.85 -5.05
C LEU A 300 7.40 -20.40 -6.48
N THR A 301 8.53 -20.88 -7.01
CA THR A 301 8.57 -21.49 -8.35
C THR A 301 7.55 -22.62 -8.45
N SER A 302 7.56 -23.57 -7.52
CA SER A 302 6.62 -24.70 -7.54
C SER A 302 5.19 -24.28 -7.33
N LYS A 303 4.95 -23.33 -6.43
CA LYS A 303 3.63 -22.83 -6.06
C LYS A 303 2.99 -22.05 -7.22
N LEU A 304 3.72 -21.08 -7.77
CA LEU A 304 3.22 -20.20 -8.82
C LEU A 304 3.06 -20.92 -10.16
N ASP A 305 3.93 -21.87 -10.50
CA ASP A 305 3.79 -22.69 -11.71
C ASP A 305 2.48 -23.49 -11.70
N SER A 306 2.15 -24.10 -10.55
CA SER A 306 0.86 -24.77 -10.38
C SER A 306 -0.32 -23.83 -10.57
N GLU A 307 -0.26 -22.64 -9.95
CA GLU A 307 -1.35 -21.65 -10.06
C GLU A 307 -1.49 -21.05 -11.47
N LEU A 308 -0.38 -20.80 -12.18
CA LEU A 308 -0.40 -20.37 -13.58
C LEU A 308 -1.11 -21.40 -14.46
N THR A 309 -0.88 -22.68 -14.19
CA THR A 309 -1.52 -23.78 -14.90
C THR A 309 -3.01 -23.85 -14.59
N GLU A 310 -3.40 -23.79 -13.32
CA GLU A 310 -4.79 -23.83 -12.88
C GLU A 310 -5.61 -22.65 -13.43
N LYS A 311 -5.01 -21.45 -13.49
CA LYS A 311 -5.63 -20.23 -14.00
C LYS A 311 -5.51 -20.07 -15.53
N ASN A 312 -4.97 -21.07 -16.24
CA ASN A 312 -4.74 -21.05 -17.69
C ASN A 312 -3.85 -19.88 -18.16
N GLN A 313 -2.89 -19.46 -17.36
CA GLN A 313 -1.93 -18.39 -17.66
C GLN A 313 -0.53 -18.91 -18.02
N ALA A 314 -0.28 -20.20 -17.92
CA ALA A 314 1.01 -20.80 -18.20
C ALA A 314 1.51 -20.49 -19.62
N ASP A 315 0.63 -20.56 -20.63
CA ASP A 315 0.99 -20.23 -22.02
C ASP A 315 1.41 -18.77 -22.19
N LEU A 316 0.70 -17.83 -21.53
CA LEU A 316 1.06 -16.42 -21.51
C LEU A 316 2.43 -16.23 -20.87
N PHE A 317 2.66 -16.83 -19.71
CA PHE A 317 3.92 -16.74 -18.99
C PHE A 317 5.09 -17.30 -19.81
N TYR A 318 5.03 -18.56 -20.22
CA TYR A 318 6.16 -19.24 -20.85
C TYR A 318 6.42 -18.87 -22.32
N LYS A 319 5.35 -18.54 -23.07
CA LYS A 319 5.49 -18.27 -24.51
C LYS A 319 5.62 -16.78 -24.85
N MET A 320 5.24 -15.90 -23.90
CA MET A 320 5.26 -14.45 -24.15
C MET A 320 6.06 -13.69 -23.10
N GLU A 321 5.67 -13.69 -21.85
CA GLU A 321 6.20 -12.80 -20.81
C GLU A 321 7.65 -13.13 -20.43
N LEU A 322 7.95 -14.40 -20.18
CA LEU A 322 9.30 -14.81 -19.83
C LEU A 322 10.30 -14.58 -20.97
N PRO A 323 10.02 -14.94 -22.24
CA PRO A 323 10.88 -14.56 -23.38
C PRO A 323 11.00 -13.05 -23.57
N LEU A 324 9.91 -12.29 -23.35
CA LEU A 324 9.91 -10.84 -23.49
C LEU A 324 10.82 -10.18 -22.44
N SER A 325 10.86 -10.68 -21.20
CA SER A 325 11.75 -10.16 -20.15
C SER A 325 13.22 -10.16 -20.58
N ARG A 326 13.65 -11.21 -21.30
CA ARG A 326 14.99 -11.29 -21.88
C ARG A 326 15.21 -10.27 -22.99
N ILE A 327 14.25 -10.13 -23.90
CA ILE A 327 14.34 -9.14 -25.00
C ILE A 327 14.46 -7.73 -24.42
N LEU A 328 13.67 -7.41 -23.41
CA LEU A 328 13.76 -6.12 -22.72
C LEU A 328 15.13 -5.94 -22.04
N GLY A 329 15.68 -6.99 -21.43
CA GLY A 329 17.04 -6.97 -20.91
C GLY A 329 18.11 -6.70 -21.99
N ASP A 330 18.02 -7.34 -23.16
CA ASP A 330 18.91 -7.08 -24.29
C ASP A 330 18.81 -5.63 -24.79
N MET A 331 17.58 -5.06 -24.79
CA MET A 331 17.36 -3.66 -25.14
C MET A 331 18.01 -2.72 -24.11
N GLU A 332 17.86 -3.00 -22.84
CA GLU A 332 18.49 -2.21 -21.76
C GLU A 332 20.03 -2.28 -21.79
N ILE A 333 20.60 -3.44 -22.07
CA ILE A 333 22.05 -3.63 -22.23
C ILE A 333 22.57 -2.86 -23.45
N THR A 334 21.83 -2.88 -24.54
CA THR A 334 22.17 -2.13 -25.76
C THR A 334 22.09 -0.63 -25.52
N GLY A 335 21.07 -0.19 -24.78
CA GLY A 335 20.83 1.20 -24.44
C GLY A 335 20.50 2.09 -25.64
N ILE A 336 20.46 3.40 -25.37
CA ILE A 336 20.21 4.44 -26.38
C ILE A 336 21.38 5.42 -26.34
N ARG A 337 21.90 5.76 -27.52
CA ARG A 337 22.96 6.77 -27.63
C ARG A 337 22.40 8.16 -27.34
N VAL A 338 22.98 8.85 -26.37
CA VAL A 338 22.64 10.23 -26.00
C VAL A 338 23.84 11.14 -26.18
N ASP A 339 23.58 12.42 -26.50
CA ASP A 339 24.59 13.46 -26.48
C ASP A 339 24.77 13.98 -25.05
N ALA A 340 25.72 13.38 -24.34
CA ALA A 340 26.00 13.73 -22.95
C ALA A 340 26.52 15.18 -22.80
N THR A 341 27.20 15.73 -23.83
CA THR A 341 27.69 17.10 -23.79
C THR A 341 26.50 18.06 -23.82
N ARG A 342 25.57 17.85 -24.75
CA ARG A 342 24.36 18.67 -24.84
C ARG A 342 23.49 18.60 -23.59
N LEU A 343 23.35 17.43 -23.00
CA LEU A 343 22.60 17.27 -21.74
C LEU A 343 23.22 18.04 -20.57
N LYS A 344 24.57 18.06 -20.48
CA LYS A 344 25.27 18.85 -19.46
C LYS A 344 25.10 20.35 -19.69
N GLU A 345 25.17 20.79 -20.93
CA GLU A 345 24.93 22.20 -21.29
C GLU A 345 23.51 22.63 -20.88
N MET A 346 22.51 21.82 -21.22
CA MET A 346 21.10 22.05 -20.81
C MET A 346 20.94 22.08 -19.30
N GLN A 347 21.61 21.19 -18.57
CA GLN A 347 21.56 21.17 -17.10
C GLN A 347 22.10 22.50 -16.53
N VAL A 348 23.19 23.00 -17.03
CA VAL A 348 23.76 24.30 -16.61
C VAL A 348 22.79 25.44 -16.93
N GLU A 349 22.32 25.51 -18.18
CA GLU A 349 21.37 26.54 -18.64
C GLU A 349 20.10 26.57 -17.78
N PHE A 350 19.49 25.41 -17.54
CA PHE A 350 18.27 25.32 -16.71
C PHE A 350 18.52 25.63 -15.24
N SER A 351 19.69 25.24 -14.70
CA SER A 351 20.06 25.56 -13.32
C SER A 351 20.29 27.08 -13.12
N GLU A 352 20.90 27.74 -14.08
CA GLU A 352 21.07 29.20 -14.05
C GLU A 352 19.71 29.90 -14.14
N ARG A 353 18.85 29.49 -15.08
CA ARG A 353 17.52 30.06 -15.25
C ARG A 353 16.63 29.83 -14.01
N LEU A 354 16.75 28.67 -13.38
CA LEU A 354 16.04 28.38 -12.11
C LEU A 354 16.50 29.33 -11.00
N LYS A 355 17.80 29.57 -10.86
CA LYS A 355 18.36 30.53 -9.91
C LYS A 355 17.90 31.97 -10.18
N GLU A 356 17.83 32.39 -11.45
CA GLU A 356 17.30 33.68 -11.83
C GLU A 356 15.84 33.86 -11.42
N ILE A 357 15.00 32.85 -11.70
CA ILE A 357 13.59 32.83 -11.32
C ILE A 357 13.43 32.86 -9.79
N ALA A 358 14.17 32.01 -9.07
CA ALA A 358 14.13 31.95 -7.61
C ALA A 358 14.56 33.26 -6.94
N ASN A 359 15.51 34.00 -7.56
CA ASN A 359 15.98 35.28 -7.06
C ASN A 359 15.13 36.47 -7.52
N SER A 360 14.16 36.27 -8.45
CA SER A 360 13.29 37.33 -8.89
C SER A 360 12.34 37.76 -7.76
N LYS A 361 12.27 39.08 -7.50
CA LYS A 361 11.48 39.67 -6.39
C LYS A 361 9.97 39.45 -6.51
N ASP A 362 9.52 38.96 -7.65
CA ASP A 362 8.07 38.77 -7.93
C ASP A 362 7.53 37.41 -7.48
N LEU A 363 8.40 36.44 -7.16
CA LEU A 363 7.99 35.14 -6.62
C LEU A 363 8.21 35.10 -5.12
N LYS A 364 7.13 35.27 -4.33
CA LYS A 364 7.07 34.90 -2.92
C LYS A 364 6.97 33.37 -2.81
N LEU A 365 8.01 32.66 -3.24
CA LEU A 365 8.13 31.23 -2.98
C LEU A 365 8.63 31.06 -1.54
N ASN A 366 7.80 30.48 -0.68
CA ASN A 366 8.25 30.02 0.63
C ASN A 366 9.35 28.98 0.41
N ASN A 367 10.47 29.15 1.12
CA ASN A 367 11.64 28.26 1.06
C ASN A 367 11.34 26.76 1.30
N GLU A 368 10.18 26.43 1.83
CA GLU A 368 9.74 25.04 2.05
C GLU A 368 9.34 24.32 0.75
N ASN A 369 8.88 25.04 -0.27
CA ASN A 369 8.47 24.43 -1.55
C ASN A 369 9.62 24.16 -2.51
N ILE A 370 10.80 24.74 -2.29
CA ILE A 370 11.99 24.53 -3.15
C ILE A 370 12.76 23.26 -2.75
N ARG A 371 12.73 22.90 -1.46
CA ARG A 371 13.40 21.68 -0.95
C ARG A 371 12.70 20.37 -1.31
N SER A 372 11.46 20.40 -1.79
CA SER A 372 10.73 19.21 -2.22
C SER A 372 10.89 18.89 -3.71
N ALA A 373 11.68 19.68 -4.46
CA ALA A 373 11.94 19.50 -5.88
C ALA A 373 13.40 19.10 -6.19
N GLU A 374 14.26 18.95 -5.17
CA GLU A 374 15.58 18.32 -5.24
C GLU A 374 15.46 16.83 -4.84
#